data_55ac3112f2048889c7aafa31d529c6ce
#
_entry.id   55ac3112f2048889c7aafa31d529c6ce
#
_cell.length_a   1.000
_cell.length_b   1.000
_cell.length_c   1.000
_cell.angle_alpha   90.00
_cell.angle_beta   90.00
_cell.angle_gamma   90.00
#
_symmetry.space_group_name_H-M   'P 1'
#
loop_
_entity.id
_entity.type
_entity.pdbx_description
1 polymer ?
#
loop_
_entity_poly.entity_id
_entity_poly.type
_entity_poly.pdbx_seq_one_letter_code
_entity_poly.pdbx_strand_id
1 'polypeptide(L)'
;MEQKIEKALIEKYSCNTKLLVSVALFCFILIDIMNLRTIFALFVLSCTTATAQNNKPLNLTVEARGDYQYTSVDGEKDKDQSGFKGNIVDFVLKGDLSPKFSYAYRQRLNGINKDYTFFDATDWLYLKYKPTNNLSLIAGKYIVLVAGWELYPAPIDCYFLSEFCYNFPCYQWGLAGEYVTNSKKDAFVAQVCQSPYQKPYKNRTGNSADMYAYNLQWMGVHGFYESNWSVNLLEYAPNKFINYISLGNRFHFGEKVQLELDFMNRAASHQAFFGKDCSVVGQVSYQPTEKVNVFAKASYEVNKSGTDADVAVQDGTELTRIGAGVEYFPLKDKNVRVHGYYSYAFGKNTNPNGTLRDKESQVNVGVTWRVKVL
;
A
#
# COMPACT_ATOMS: atom_id res chain seq x y z
N MET A 1 -18.47 22.90 43.26
CA MET A 1 -18.52 23.49 41.91
C MET A 1 -17.85 22.59 40.89
N GLU A 2 -16.69 22.02 41.21
CA GLU A 2 -15.95 21.10 40.34
C GLU A 2 -16.71 19.85 39.92
N GLN A 3 -17.38 19.16 40.84
CA GLN A 3 -18.16 17.95 40.52
C GLN A 3 -19.32 18.18 39.53
N LYS A 4 -19.88 19.39 39.47
CA LYS A 4 -20.91 19.74 38.49
C LYS A 4 -20.33 19.99 37.10
N ILE A 5 -19.09 20.51 37.03
CA ILE A 5 -18.37 20.74 35.76
C ILE A 5 -17.90 19.42 35.17
N GLU A 6 -17.40 18.52 36.01
CA GLU A 6 -16.95 17.18 35.58
C GLU A 6 -18.12 16.34 35.04
N LYS A 7 -19.27 16.37 35.70
CA LYS A 7 -20.48 15.67 35.27
C LYS A 7 -21.05 16.22 33.95
N ALA A 8 -21.02 17.54 33.75
CA ALA A 8 -21.45 18.19 32.51
C ALA A 8 -20.50 17.92 31.35
N LEU A 9 -19.18 17.78 31.61
CA LEU A 9 -18.15 17.37 30.64
C LEU A 9 -18.36 15.91 30.21
N ILE A 10 -18.59 15.00 31.17
CA ILE A 10 -18.81 13.58 30.88
C ILE A 10 -20.09 13.37 30.07
N GLU A 11 -21.18 14.08 30.38
CA GLU A 11 -22.42 14.01 29.59
C GLU A 11 -22.26 14.58 28.17
N LYS A 12 -21.48 15.66 28.01
CA LYS A 12 -21.24 16.30 26.72
C LYS A 12 -20.36 15.41 25.82
N TYR A 13 -19.35 14.71 26.40
CA TYR A 13 -18.50 13.75 25.65
C TYR A 13 -19.23 12.44 25.35
N SER A 14 -20.08 11.94 26.26
CA SER A 14 -20.91 10.76 26.04
C SER A 14 -21.95 10.97 24.92
N CYS A 15 -22.51 12.19 24.81
CA CYS A 15 -23.46 12.52 23.74
C CYS A 15 -22.80 12.55 22.37
N ASN A 16 -21.60 13.12 22.26
CA ASN A 16 -20.85 13.20 20.99
C ASN A 16 -20.35 11.83 20.51
N THR A 17 -19.93 10.95 21.44
CA THR A 17 -19.47 9.59 21.08
C THR A 17 -20.65 8.72 20.63
N LYS A 18 -21.82 8.82 21.27
CA LYS A 18 -23.02 8.10 20.84
C LYS A 18 -23.52 8.57 19.47
N LEU A 19 -23.43 9.88 19.19
CA LEU A 19 -23.80 10.43 17.88
C LEU A 19 -22.87 9.93 16.78
N LEU A 20 -21.55 9.91 17.01
CA LEU A 20 -20.56 9.42 16.05
C LEU A 20 -20.70 7.91 15.78
N VAL A 21 -20.92 7.11 16.80
CA VAL A 21 -21.16 5.66 16.66
C VAL A 21 -22.49 5.42 15.94
N SER A 22 -23.53 6.17 16.23
CA SER A 22 -24.82 6.07 15.53
C SER A 22 -24.74 6.51 14.08
N VAL A 23 -23.97 7.56 13.76
CA VAL A 23 -23.73 8.01 12.38
C VAL A 23 -22.90 6.97 11.61
N ALA A 24 -21.87 6.39 12.24
CA ALA A 24 -21.09 5.32 11.62
C ALA A 24 -21.94 4.07 11.37
N LEU A 25 -22.76 3.65 12.33
CA LEU A 25 -23.67 2.50 12.19
C LEU A 25 -24.75 2.78 11.14
N PHE A 26 -25.29 3.98 11.10
CA PHE A 26 -26.28 4.42 10.12
C PHE A 26 -25.69 4.50 8.71
N CYS A 27 -24.44 4.93 8.56
CA CYS A 27 -23.71 4.86 7.31
C CYS A 27 -23.48 3.41 6.86
N PHE A 28 -23.18 2.49 7.77
CA PHE A 28 -23.02 1.05 7.44
C PHE A 28 -24.34 0.43 6.94
N ILE A 29 -25.47 0.76 7.53
CA ILE A 29 -26.79 0.23 7.14
C ILE A 29 -27.28 0.86 5.81
N LEU A 30 -26.92 2.10 5.52
CA LEU A 30 -27.30 2.80 4.29
C LEU A 30 -26.46 2.39 3.07
N ILE A 31 -25.24 1.89 3.27
CA ILE A 31 -24.34 1.45 2.19
C ILE A 31 -24.93 0.27 1.40
N ASP A 32 -25.69 -0.61 2.03
CA ASP A 32 -26.35 -1.75 1.36
C ASP A 32 -27.58 -1.34 0.51
N ILE A 33 -28.11 -0.13 0.66
CA ILE A 33 -29.40 0.27 0.05
C ILE A 33 -29.26 1.42 -0.95
N MET A 34 -28.14 2.15 -0.99
CA MET A 34 -28.04 3.42 -1.72
C MET A 34 -27.02 3.42 -2.86
N ASN A 35 -27.39 4.05 -3.98
CA ASN A 35 -26.49 4.34 -5.10
C ASN A 35 -25.29 5.20 -4.66
N LEU A 36 -24.11 4.92 -5.20
CA LEU A 36 -22.84 5.61 -4.90
C LEU A 36 -22.93 7.16 -4.96
N ARG A 37 -23.81 7.71 -5.81
CA ARG A 37 -24.06 9.16 -5.93
C ARG A 37 -24.71 9.75 -4.68
N THR A 38 -25.60 9.02 -4.04
CA THR A 38 -26.33 9.47 -2.85
C THR A 38 -25.44 9.40 -1.60
N ILE A 39 -24.57 8.39 -1.54
CA ILE A 39 -23.55 8.26 -0.49
C ILE A 39 -22.56 9.43 -0.56
N PHE A 40 -22.13 9.80 -1.75
CA PHE A 40 -21.24 10.94 -1.98
C PHE A 40 -21.89 12.28 -1.56
N ALA A 41 -23.16 12.50 -1.92
CA ALA A 41 -23.87 13.71 -1.57
C ALA A 41 -24.11 13.84 -0.04
N LEU A 42 -24.43 12.74 0.64
CA LEU A 42 -24.60 12.73 2.12
C LEU A 42 -23.27 12.90 2.85
N PHE A 43 -22.19 12.36 2.31
CA PHE A 43 -20.84 12.52 2.87
C PHE A 43 -20.37 13.98 2.76
N VAL A 44 -20.58 14.63 1.62
CA VAL A 44 -20.27 16.06 1.43
C VAL A 44 -21.13 16.94 2.35
N LEU A 45 -22.43 16.63 2.54
CA LEU A 45 -23.31 17.39 3.42
C LEU A 45 -22.94 17.26 4.91
N SER A 46 -22.48 16.08 5.36
CA SER A 46 -22.06 15.87 6.75
C SER A 46 -20.74 16.57 7.09
N CYS A 47 -19.87 16.80 6.10
CA CYS A 47 -18.61 17.51 6.29
C CYS A 47 -18.77 19.02 6.51
N THR A 48 -19.89 19.63 6.09
CA THR A 48 -20.10 21.08 6.21
C THR A 48 -20.51 21.54 7.61
N THR A 49 -20.86 20.63 8.52
CA THR A 49 -21.33 20.97 9.90
C THR A 49 -20.25 20.85 10.99
N ALA A 50 -19.04 20.38 10.63
CA ALA A 50 -17.93 20.20 11.59
C ALA A 50 -17.03 21.45 11.67
N THR A 51 -17.58 22.62 12.00
CA THR A 51 -16.77 23.82 12.27
C THR A 51 -16.46 23.97 13.75
N ALA A 52 -15.19 24.22 14.05
CA ALA A 52 -14.60 24.78 15.25
C ALA A 52 -14.13 23.84 16.36
N GLN A 53 -12.98 23.19 16.11
CA GLN A 53 -11.97 22.99 17.14
C GLN A 53 -10.57 22.93 16.46
N ASN A 54 -9.52 23.47 17.10
CA ASN A 54 -8.14 23.57 16.59
C ASN A 54 -7.40 22.24 16.35
N ASN A 55 -8.04 21.11 16.56
CA ASN A 55 -7.60 19.81 16.07
C ASN A 55 -8.23 19.63 14.68
N LYS A 56 -7.44 19.33 13.65
CA LYS A 56 -7.97 19.01 12.32
C LYS A 56 -8.59 17.60 12.36
N PRO A 57 -9.87 17.45 12.71
CA PRO A 57 -10.48 16.14 12.91
C PRO A 57 -10.66 15.40 11.58
N LEU A 58 -10.54 16.12 10.46
CA LEU A 58 -10.81 15.61 9.15
C LEU A 58 -9.87 16.21 8.10
N ASN A 59 -9.16 15.35 7.38
CA ASN A 59 -8.38 15.65 6.19
C ASN A 59 -8.86 14.75 5.07
N LEU A 60 -9.54 15.30 4.08
CA LEU A 60 -9.97 14.59 2.89
C LEU A 60 -9.10 14.99 1.71
N THR A 61 -8.47 14.01 1.08
CA THR A 61 -7.72 14.17 -0.17
C THR A 61 -8.31 13.26 -1.24
N VAL A 62 -8.49 13.80 -2.44
CA VAL A 62 -8.79 13.03 -3.64
C VAL A 62 -7.50 12.90 -4.43
N GLU A 63 -7.12 11.68 -4.76
CA GLU A 63 -5.96 11.38 -5.57
C GLU A 63 -6.42 10.76 -6.90
N ALA A 64 -5.87 11.22 -8.02
CA ALA A 64 -6.20 10.67 -9.31
C ALA A 64 -4.98 10.62 -10.24
N ARG A 65 -4.94 9.59 -11.10
CA ARG A 65 -3.92 9.38 -12.12
C ARG A 65 -4.57 8.90 -13.41
N GLY A 66 -4.29 9.61 -14.50
CA GLY A 66 -4.66 9.24 -15.86
C GLY A 66 -3.42 9.15 -16.73
N ASP A 67 -3.33 8.08 -17.52
CA ASP A 67 -2.18 7.77 -18.35
C ASP A 67 -2.60 7.46 -19.79
N TYR A 68 -1.70 7.73 -20.72
CA TYR A 68 -1.65 7.05 -22.01
C TYR A 68 -0.54 6.01 -21.96
N GLN A 69 -0.88 4.76 -22.24
CA GLN A 69 0.07 3.65 -22.21
C GLN A 69 0.13 2.98 -23.59
N TYR A 70 1.32 2.66 -24.03
CA TYR A 70 1.56 1.78 -25.16
C TYR A 70 2.33 0.56 -24.66
N THR A 71 1.76 -0.61 -24.84
CA THR A 71 2.38 -1.89 -24.49
C THR A 71 2.55 -2.73 -25.73
N SER A 72 3.72 -3.34 -25.91
CA SER A 72 3.96 -4.34 -26.94
C SER A 72 4.62 -5.59 -26.35
N VAL A 73 4.32 -6.74 -26.90
CA VAL A 73 4.89 -8.04 -26.55
C VAL A 73 5.48 -8.65 -27.79
N ASP A 74 6.76 -9.02 -27.76
CA ASP A 74 7.53 -9.52 -28.90
C ASP A 74 7.45 -8.61 -30.14
N GLY A 75 7.38 -7.29 -29.91
CA GLY A 75 7.27 -6.26 -30.95
C GLY A 75 5.83 -5.97 -31.42
N GLU A 76 4.85 -6.80 -31.08
CA GLU A 76 3.47 -6.59 -31.46
C GLU A 76 2.68 -5.81 -30.40
N LYS A 77 1.87 -4.86 -30.86
CA LYS A 77 1.05 -4.03 -29.96
C LYS A 77 0.00 -4.87 -29.24
N ASP A 78 0.03 -4.82 -27.91
CA ASP A 78 -1.07 -5.29 -27.07
C ASP A 78 -2.19 -4.25 -27.04
N LYS A 79 -3.31 -4.55 -27.69
CA LYS A 79 -4.46 -3.64 -27.80
C LYS A 79 -5.18 -3.46 -26.48
N ASP A 80 -5.23 -4.50 -25.65
CA ASP A 80 -5.95 -4.49 -24.37
C ASP A 80 -5.19 -3.71 -23.30
N GLN A 81 -3.86 -3.69 -23.40
CA GLN A 81 -2.98 -2.96 -22.48
C GLN A 81 -2.57 -1.59 -22.99
N SER A 82 -2.99 -1.18 -24.19
CA SER A 82 -2.64 0.11 -24.78
C SER A 82 -3.82 1.07 -24.84
N GLY A 83 -3.53 2.39 -24.76
CA GLY A 83 -4.52 3.46 -24.88
C GLY A 83 -4.58 4.37 -23.66
N PHE A 84 -5.60 5.23 -23.62
CA PHE A 84 -5.87 6.07 -22.45
C PHE A 84 -6.48 5.25 -21.33
N LYS A 85 -5.98 5.43 -20.12
CA LYS A 85 -6.42 4.71 -18.91
C LYS A 85 -6.57 5.66 -17.73
N GLY A 86 -7.69 5.55 -17.01
CA GLY A 86 -7.81 6.04 -15.64
C GLY A 86 -7.21 5.00 -14.70
N ASN A 87 -5.97 5.19 -14.26
CA ASN A 87 -5.28 4.16 -13.50
C ASN A 87 -5.67 4.13 -12.02
N ILE A 88 -5.82 5.29 -11.41
CA ILE A 88 -6.13 5.39 -9.98
C ILE A 88 -7.07 6.57 -9.74
N VAL A 89 -8.08 6.31 -8.93
CA VAL A 89 -8.90 7.34 -8.27
C VAL A 89 -9.15 6.88 -6.85
N ASP A 90 -8.52 7.55 -5.88
CA ASP A 90 -8.61 7.21 -4.46
C ASP A 90 -9.20 8.36 -3.64
N PHE A 91 -10.02 8.00 -2.64
CA PHE A 91 -10.33 8.86 -1.50
C PHE A 91 -9.44 8.49 -0.33
N VAL A 92 -8.77 9.49 0.23
CA VAL A 92 -7.93 9.35 1.41
C VAL A 92 -8.46 10.26 2.51
N LEU A 93 -8.95 9.65 3.57
CA LEU A 93 -9.46 10.34 4.75
C LEU A 93 -8.58 10.01 5.94
N LYS A 94 -8.06 11.04 6.61
CA LYS A 94 -7.24 10.90 7.83
C LYS A 94 -7.63 11.95 8.84
N GLY A 95 -7.50 11.63 10.11
CA GLY A 95 -7.76 12.61 11.16
C GLY A 95 -7.47 12.12 12.56
N ASP A 96 -7.58 13.04 13.51
CA ASP A 96 -7.41 12.77 14.93
C ASP A 96 -8.77 12.91 15.63
N LEU A 97 -9.22 11.83 16.28
CA LEU A 97 -10.43 11.85 17.14
C LEU A 97 -10.11 12.47 18.51
N SER A 98 -8.86 12.34 18.95
CA SER A 98 -8.34 12.93 20.18
C SER A 98 -6.80 12.93 20.13
N PRO A 99 -6.07 13.53 21.11
CA PRO A 99 -4.62 13.48 21.16
C PRO A 99 -4.02 12.05 21.17
N LYS A 100 -4.83 11.05 21.56
CA LYS A 100 -4.41 9.65 21.61
C LYS A 100 -4.99 8.77 20.52
N PHE A 101 -6.02 9.21 19.81
CA PHE A 101 -6.69 8.41 18.78
C PHE A 101 -6.66 9.09 17.44
N SER A 102 -6.15 8.40 16.43
CA SER A 102 -6.20 8.81 15.04
C SER A 102 -6.75 7.68 14.17
N TYR A 103 -7.22 8.03 12.98
CA TYR A 103 -7.76 7.07 12.03
C TYR A 103 -7.26 7.37 10.62
N ALA A 104 -7.27 6.34 9.77
CA ALA A 104 -7.07 6.51 8.34
C ALA A 104 -7.99 5.58 7.55
N TYR A 105 -8.45 6.09 6.43
CA TYR A 105 -9.24 5.38 5.46
C TYR A 105 -8.75 5.74 4.06
N ARG A 106 -8.53 4.72 3.19
CA ARG A 106 -8.26 4.90 1.77
C ARG A 106 -9.09 3.92 0.96
N GLN A 107 -9.88 4.47 0.05
CA GLN A 107 -10.74 3.73 -0.84
C GLN A 107 -10.32 3.94 -2.28
N ARG A 108 -10.05 2.86 -3.00
CA ARG A 108 -9.90 2.88 -4.45
C ARG A 108 -11.27 2.85 -5.10
N LEU A 109 -11.63 3.90 -5.79
CA LEU A 109 -12.94 3.98 -6.45
C LEU A 109 -12.97 3.15 -7.74
N ASN A 110 -11.87 3.17 -8.49
CA ASN A 110 -11.75 2.38 -9.72
C ASN A 110 -11.49 0.87 -9.48
N GLY A 111 -11.26 0.46 -8.23
CA GLY A 111 -11.11 -0.95 -7.84
C GLY A 111 -12.43 -1.68 -7.60
N ILE A 112 -13.57 -0.96 -7.55
CA ILE A 112 -14.87 -1.55 -7.25
C ILE A 112 -15.50 -2.02 -8.57
N ASN A 113 -15.78 -3.32 -8.67
CA ASN A 113 -16.45 -3.93 -9.80
C ASN A 113 -17.21 -5.19 -9.35
N LYS A 114 -17.76 -5.97 -10.30
CA LYS A 114 -18.52 -7.21 -9.98
C LYS A 114 -17.70 -8.28 -9.25
N ASP A 115 -16.37 -8.29 -9.42
CA ASP A 115 -15.47 -9.30 -8.89
C ASP A 115 -14.75 -8.82 -7.60
N TYR A 116 -14.76 -7.49 -7.36
CA TYR A 116 -14.12 -6.84 -6.22
C TYR A 116 -15.15 -6.05 -5.42
N THR A 117 -15.37 -6.47 -4.19
CA THR A 117 -16.30 -5.79 -3.27
C THR A 117 -15.74 -4.45 -2.81
N PHE A 118 -16.58 -3.66 -2.15
CA PHE A 118 -16.17 -2.41 -1.51
C PHE A 118 -14.97 -2.61 -0.58
N PHE A 119 -14.99 -3.65 0.26
CA PHE A 119 -13.90 -3.92 1.20
C PHE A 119 -12.65 -4.48 0.52
N ASP A 120 -12.76 -5.19 -0.60
CA ASP A 120 -11.58 -5.58 -1.39
C ASP A 120 -10.83 -4.35 -1.92
N ALA A 121 -11.59 -3.34 -2.38
CA ALA A 121 -11.05 -2.07 -2.88
C ALA A 121 -10.67 -1.06 -1.79
N THR A 122 -10.88 -1.39 -0.51
CA THR A 122 -10.41 -0.58 0.62
C THR A 122 -8.97 -0.96 0.95
N ASP A 123 -8.04 -0.02 0.86
CA ASP A 123 -6.64 -0.24 1.25
C ASP A 123 -6.44 -0.07 2.75
N TRP A 124 -6.94 1.04 3.30
CA TRP A 124 -6.84 1.34 4.72
C TRP A 124 -8.21 1.58 5.33
N LEU A 125 -8.43 0.99 6.47
CA LEU A 125 -9.55 1.30 7.36
C LEU A 125 -9.13 0.89 8.76
N TYR A 126 -8.43 1.78 9.47
CA TYR A 126 -7.90 1.47 10.78
C TYR A 126 -8.01 2.61 11.78
N LEU A 127 -8.02 2.23 13.04
CA LEU A 127 -7.86 3.11 14.19
C LEU A 127 -6.47 2.90 14.78
N LYS A 128 -5.78 4.00 15.11
CA LYS A 128 -4.49 4.00 15.81
C LYS A 128 -4.66 4.65 17.18
N TYR A 129 -4.28 3.93 18.23
CA TYR A 129 -4.26 4.38 19.61
C TYR A 129 -2.84 4.57 20.10
N LYS A 130 -2.53 5.72 20.68
CA LYS A 130 -1.21 6.07 21.25
C LYS A 130 -1.30 6.14 22.78
N PRO A 131 -1.08 5.04 23.51
CA PRO A 131 -1.07 5.06 24.97
C PRO A 131 0.08 5.92 25.52
N THR A 132 1.24 5.91 24.84
CA THR A 132 2.42 6.72 25.17
C THR A 132 2.98 7.40 23.94
N ASN A 133 3.99 8.26 24.10
CA ASN A 133 4.67 8.92 22.97
C ASN A 133 5.46 7.94 22.07
N ASN A 134 5.81 6.78 22.60
CA ASN A 134 6.65 5.79 21.94
C ASN A 134 5.87 4.58 21.42
N LEU A 135 4.70 4.29 22.01
CA LEU A 135 3.92 3.12 21.67
C LEU A 135 2.63 3.50 20.92
N SER A 136 2.33 2.81 19.85
CA SER A 136 1.06 2.89 19.14
C SER A 136 0.49 1.49 18.93
N LEU A 137 -0.83 1.37 19.01
CA LEU A 137 -1.57 0.18 18.67
C LEU A 137 -2.48 0.49 17.49
N ILE A 138 -2.53 -0.39 16.50
CA ILE A 138 -3.30 -0.22 15.27
C ILE A 138 -4.25 -1.40 15.15
N ALA A 139 -5.51 -1.13 14.84
CA ALA A 139 -6.53 -2.15 14.64
C ALA A 139 -7.35 -1.83 13.39
N GLY A 140 -7.56 -2.81 12.51
CA GLY A 140 -8.35 -2.66 11.30
C GLY A 140 -7.64 -3.19 10.05
N LYS A 141 -8.05 -2.72 8.87
CA LYS A 141 -7.40 -3.07 7.60
C LYS A 141 -6.19 -2.16 7.37
N TYR A 142 -5.03 -2.77 7.20
CA TYR A 142 -3.75 -2.07 7.11
C TYR A 142 -2.80 -2.82 6.17
N ILE A 143 -1.69 -2.20 5.82
CA ILE A 143 -0.67 -2.86 5.00
C ILE A 143 -0.08 -4.06 5.74
N VAL A 144 0.11 -5.17 5.04
CA VAL A 144 0.92 -6.30 5.53
C VAL A 144 2.37 -5.84 5.56
N LEU A 145 3.04 -5.99 6.70
CA LEU A 145 4.37 -5.44 6.94
C LEU A 145 5.47 -6.28 6.28
N VAL A 146 5.36 -6.49 4.98
CA VAL A 146 6.46 -6.98 4.14
C VAL A 146 7.28 -5.77 3.73
N ALA A 147 8.55 -5.78 4.11
CA ALA A 147 9.45 -4.65 3.90
C ALA A 147 9.94 -4.54 2.45
N GLY A 148 10.56 -3.42 2.16
CA GLY A 148 11.06 -3.04 0.84
C GLY A 148 10.60 -1.63 0.48
N TRP A 149 11.43 -0.92 -0.27
CA TRP A 149 11.12 0.43 -0.70
C TRP A 149 10.18 0.45 -1.89
N GLU A 150 10.14 -0.63 -2.70
CA GLU A 150 9.17 -0.77 -3.79
C GLU A 150 7.71 -0.82 -3.30
N LEU A 151 7.47 -1.45 -2.14
CA LEU A 151 6.14 -1.56 -1.52
C LEU A 151 5.74 -0.33 -0.68
N TYR A 152 6.69 0.56 -0.39
CA TYR A 152 6.50 1.68 0.52
C TYR A 152 5.67 2.85 -0.05
N PRO A 153 5.83 3.26 -1.32
CA PRO A 153 5.09 4.37 -1.89
C PRO A 153 3.58 4.08 -1.97
N ALA A 154 2.79 5.15 -2.02
CA ALA A 154 1.37 5.01 -2.34
C ALA A 154 1.21 4.46 -3.77
N PRO A 155 0.18 3.64 -4.07
CA PRO A 155 -0.03 3.06 -5.40
C PRO A 155 -0.02 4.08 -6.53
N ILE A 156 -0.52 5.29 -6.28
CA ILE A 156 -0.54 6.39 -7.26
C ILE A 156 0.87 6.87 -7.65
N ASP A 157 1.88 6.59 -6.82
CA ASP A 157 3.28 6.97 -7.04
C ASP A 157 4.12 5.87 -7.66
N CYS A 158 3.55 4.67 -7.84
CA CYS A 158 4.26 3.51 -8.35
C CYS A 158 4.27 3.48 -9.88
N TYR A 159 5.45 3.11 -10.43
CA TYR A 159 5.64 2.88 -11.86
C TYR A 159 6.26 1.51 -12.06
N PHE A 160 5.92 0.85 -13.18
CA PHE A 160 6.47 -0.44 -13.63
C PHE A 160 7.04 -1.31 -12.47
N LEU A 161 6.11 -1.82 -11.65
CA LEU A 161 6.42 -2.64 -10.48
C LEU A 161 6.99 -4.00 -10.88
N SER A 162 7.63 -4.68 -9.93
CA SER A 162 8.03 -6.09 -10.03
C SER A 162 6.79 -7.01 -10.09
N GLU A 163 6.95 -8.23 -10.59
CA GLU A 163 5.88 -9.24 -10.60
C GLU A 163 5.38 -9.53 -9.18
N PHE A 164 6.30 -9.62 -8.22
CA PHE A 164 5.95 -9.77 -6.81
C PHE A 164 5.00 -8.67 -6.34
N CYS A 165 5.35 -7.41 -6.57
CA CYS A 165 4.56 -6.27 -6.10
C CYS A 165 3.20 -6.18 -6.77
N TYR A 166 3.06 -6.60 -8.03
CA TYR A 166 1.77 -6.67 -8.72
C TYR A 166 0.83 -7.72 -8.12
N ASN A 167 1.37 -8.86 -7.68
CA ASN A 167 0.55 -10.01 -7.28
C ASN A 167 0.40 -10.16 -5.76
N PHE A 168 1.17 -9.42 -4.96
CA PHE A 168 1.09 -9.52 -3.51
C PHE A 168 -0.11 -8.74 -2.94
N PRO A 169 -1.05 -9.40 -2.21
CA PRO A 169 -2.22 -8.74 -1.63
C PRO A 169 -1.87 -7.90 -0.41
N CYS A 170 -1.46 -6.65 -0.63
CA CYS A 170 -0.78 -5.79 0.35
C CYS A 170 -1.62 -5.39 1.58
N TYR A 171 -2.96 -5.48 1.57
CA TYR A 171 -3.79 -4.90 2.64
C TYR A 171 -4.69 -5.95 3.28
N GLN A 172 -4.51 -6.18 4.59
CA GLN A 172 -5.23 -7.21 5.33
C GLN A 172 -5.77 -6.69 6.67
N TRP A 173 -6.82 -7.32 7.17
CA TRP A 173 -7.38 -7.06 8.50
C TRP A 173 -6.47 -7.62 9.58
N GLY A 174 -6.23 -6.86 10.65
CA GLY A 174 -5.38 -7.32 11.73
C GLY A 174 -5.12 -6.28 12.82
N LEU A 175 -4.12 -6.60 13.63
CA LEU A 175 -3.63 -5.78 14.74
C LEU A 175 -2.12 -5.58 14.58
N ALA A 176 -1.65 -4.38 14.93
CA ALA A 176 -0.22 -4.11 14.98
C ALA A 176 0.13 -3.27 16.22
N GLY A 177 1.33 -3.49 16.75
CA GLY A 177 1.96 -2.67 17.78
C GLY A 177 3.23 -2.05 17.23
N GLU A 178 3.37 -0.73 17.31
CA GLU A 178 4.52 0.03 16.85
C GLU A 178 5.21 0.68 18.04
N TYR A 179 6.49 0.44 18.18
CA TYR A 179 7.35 1.12 19.16
C TYR A 179 8.40 1.97 18.45
N VAL A 180 8.37 3.29 18.72
CA VAL A 180 9.35 4.24 18.20
C VAL A 180 10.33 4.60 19.33
N THR A 181 11.63 4.50 19.07
CA THR A 181 12.66 4.82 20.06
C THR A 181 12.59 6.30 20.49
N ASN A 182 13.18 6.62 21.64
CA ASN A 182 13.23 8.01 22.14
C ASN A 182 13.99 8.93 21.17
N SER A 183 14.99 8.42 20.46
CA SER A 183 15.73 9.14 19.42
C SER A 183 14.88 9.40 18.16
N LYS A 184 13.73 8.73 18.01
CA LYS A 184 12.87 8.71 16.82
C LYS A 184 13.58 8.22 15.54
N LYS A 185 14.74 7.61 15.69
CA LYS A 185 15.52 7.09 14.56
C LYS A 185 15.11 5.67 14.18
N ASP A 186 14.51 4.92 15.09
CA ASP A 186 14.14 3.54 14.89
C ASP A 186 12.68 3.31 15.28
N ALA A 187 11.98 2.56 14.46
CA ALA A 187 10.64 2.04 14.72
C ALA A 187 10.63 0.52 14.54
N PHE A 188 10.06 -0.18 15.51
CA PHE A 188 9.84 -1.64 15.49
C PHE A 188 8.35 -1.89 15.48
N VAL A 189 7.88 -2.71 14.55
CA VAL A 189 6.46 -3.02 14.43
C VAL A 189 6.27 -4.53 14.44
N ALA A 190 5.34 -4.98 15.28
CA ALA A 190 4.85 -6.36 15.29
C ALA A 190 3.39 -6.36 14.81
N GLN A 191 3.03 -7.27 13.90
CA GLN A 191 1.69 -7.37 13.34
C GLN A 191 1.22 -8.81 13.30
N VAL A 192 -0.05 -9.02 13.64
CA VAL A 192 -0.81 -10.23 13.33
C VAL A 192 -1.98 -9.82 12.46
N CYS A 193 -2.11 -10.41 11.29
CA CYS A 193 -3.19 -10.10 10.37
C CYS A 193 -3.68 -11.36 9.65
N GLN A 194 -4.80 -11.24 8.95
CA GLN A 194 -5.27 -12.24 8.01
C GLN A 194 -4.17 -12.51 6.96
N SER A 195 -3.95 -13.77 6.60
CA SER A 195 -2.93 -14.07 5.60
C SER A 195 -3.29 -13.47 4.24
N PRO A 196 -2.34 -12.81 3.55
CA PRO A 196 -2.54 -12.37 2.18
C PRO A 196 -2.84 -13.55 1.22
N TYR A 197 -2.50 -14.76 1.60
CA TYR A 197 -2.72 -15.98 0.82
C TYR A 197 -4.08 -16.65 1.04
N GLN A 198 -4.90 -16.16 1.96
CA GLN A 198 -6.21 -16.77 2.25
C GLN A 198 -7.15 -16.74 1.04
N LYS A 199 -7.28 -15.60 0.34
CA LYS A 199 -8.11 -15.49 -0.88
C LYS A 199 -7.53 -16.30 -2.03
N PRO A 200 -6.23 -16.24 -2.36
CA PRO A 200 -5.58 -17.15 -3.32
C PRO A 200 -5.78 -18.63 -2.99
N TYR A 201 -5.66 -19.04 -1.73
CA TYR A 201 -5.91 -20.41 -1.30
C TYR A 201 -7.35 -20.84 -1.59
N LYS A 202 -8.34 -20.03 -1.22
CA LYS A 202 -9.75 -20.29 -1.49
C LYS A 202 -10.03 -20.40 -2.99
N ASN A 203 -9.48 -19.50 -3.80
CA ASN A 203 -9.66 -19.52 -5.25
C ASN A 203 -9.09 -20.78 -5.89
N ARG A 204 -7.95 -21.29 -5.39
CA ARG A 204 -7.29 -22.49 -5.91
C ARG A 204 -7.95 -23.79 -5.48
N THR A 205 -8.42 -23.87 -4.24
CA THR A 205 -8.91 -25.13 -3.64
C THR A 205 -10.43 -25.23 -3.53
N GLY A 206 -11.15 -24.11 -3.65
CA GLY A 206 -12.58 -24.01 -3.32
C GLY A 206 -12.89 -24.00 -1.82
N ASN A 207 -11.88 -24.20 -0.95
CA ASN A 207 -12.06 -24.31 0.49
C ASN A 207 -11.76 -22.97 1.19
N SER A 208 -12.58 -22.61 2.18
CA SER A 208 -12.29 -21.50 3.08
C SER A 208 -11.56 -22.00 4.32
N ALA A 209 -10.54 -21.25 4.76
CA ALA A 209 -9.83 -21.52 6.00
C ALA A 209 -9.41 -20.18 6.64
N ASP A 210 -9.39 -20.15 7.98
CA ASP A 210 -8.79 -19.03 8.70
C ASP A 210 -7.27 -19.19 8.64
N MET A 211 -6.63 -18.23 8.04
CA MET A 211 -5.18 -18.22 7.82
C MET A 211 -4.61 -16.88 8.28
N TYR A 212 -3.43 -16.92 8.90
CA TYR A 212 -2.84 -15.74 9.53
C TYR A 212 -1.43 -15.46 9.00
N ALA A 213 -1.01 -14.22 9.19
CA ALA A 213 0.34 -13.75 8.94
C ALA A 213 0.89 -13.08 10.20
N TYR A 214 2.15 -13.36 10.51
CA TYR A 214 2.90 -12.82 11.63
C TYR A 214 4.10 -12.07 11.09
N ASN A 215 4.19 -10.78 11.41
CA ASN A 215 5.15 -9.88 10.79
C ASN A 215 5.91 -9.12 11.86
N LEU A 216 7.23 -9.02 11.69
CA LEU A 216 8.11 -8.14 12.45
C LEU A 216 8.84 -7.24 11.46
N GLN A 217 8.82 -5.93 11.70
CA GLN A 217 9.47 -4.93 10.84
C GLN A 217 10.33 -3.99 11.68
N TRP A 218 11.48 -3.63 11.15
CA TRP A 218 12.32 -2.54 11.63
C TRP A 218 12.47 -1.49 10.54
N MET A 219 12.19 -0.24 10.90
CA MET A 219 12.45 0.94 10.09
C MET A 219 13.45 1.82 10.82
N GLY A 220 14.55 2.16 10.18
CA GLY A 220 15.62 2.98 10.74
C GLY A 220 15.98 4.15 9.83
N VAL A 221 16.35 5.31 10.45
CA VAL A 221 16.82 6.51 9.75
C VAL A 221 18.13 6.96 10.37
N HIS A 222 19.25 6.70 9.70
CA HIS A 222 20.60 6.86 10.22
C HIS A 222 21.47 7.68 9.27
N GLY A 223 21.23 9.00 9.23
CA GLY A 223 21.98 9.92 8.38
C GLY A 223 21.71 9.67 6.89
N PHE A 224 22.75 9.20 6.18
CA PHE A 224 22.63 8.91 4.75
C PHE A 224 21.95 7.57 4.42
N TYR A 225 21.65 6.76 5.45
CA TYR A 225 21.10 5.41 5.32
C TYR A 225 19.74 5.28 6.00
N GLU A 226 18.81 4.63 5.31
CA GLU A 226 17.52 4.21 5.87
C GLU A 226 17.32 2.71 5.63
N SER A 227 16.82 2.03 6.66
CA SER A 227 16.42 0.62 6.59
C SER A 227 14.91 0.47 6.59
N ASN A 228 14.43 -0.53 5.88
CA ASN A 228 13.07 -1.06 5.97
C ASN A 228 13.17 -2.58 5.84
N TRP A 229 13.31 -3.28 6.98
CA TRP A 229 13.57 -4.72 7.04
C TRP A 229 12.43 -5.44 7.72
N SER A 230 12.10 -6.64 7.24
CA SER A 230 11.11 -7.48 7.90
C SER A 230 11.45 -8.96 7.86
N VAL A 231 10.87 -9.66 8.85
CA VAL A 231 10.74 -11.11 8.86
C VAL A 231 9.26 -11.45 8.99
N ASN A 232 8.77 -12.32 8.12
CA ASN A 232 7.36 -12.61 8.00
C ASN A 232 7.14 -14.13 7.97
N LEU A 233 6.09 -14.58 8.64
CA LEU A 233 5.55 -15.94 8.56
C LEU A 233 4.14 -15.82 8.00
N LEU A 234 3.93 -16.24 6.77
CA LEU A 234 2.64 -16.12 6.08
C LEU A 234 2.08 -17.53 5.85
N GLU A 235 0.88 -17.83 6.35
CA GLU A 235 0.22 -19.08 6.00
C GLU A 235 -0.21 -19.06 4.53
N TYR A 236 0.31 -19.98 3.72
CA TYR A 236 -0.09 -20.17 2.33
C TYR A 236 -1.10 -21.32 2.14
N ALA A 237 -1.20 -22.19 3.15
CA ALA A 237 -2.24 -23.17 3.34
C ALA A 237 -2.41 -23.41 4.86
N PRO A 238 -3.52 -23.99 5.35
CA PRO A 238 -3.74 -24.19 6.78
C PRO A 238 -2.56 -24.89 7.46
N ASN A 239 -1.96 -24.22 8.46
CA ASN A 239 -0.78 -24.65 9.21
C ASN A 239 0.49 -24.85 8.37
N LYS A 240 0.54 -24.29 7.15
CA LYS A 240 1.74 -24.29 6.31
C LYS A 240 2.20 -22.86 6.05
N PHE A 241 3.46 -22.58 6.35
CA PHE A 241 4.02 -21.24 6.28
C PHE A 241 5.06 -21.10 5.18
N ILE A 242 5.05 -19.93 4.54
CA ILE A 242 6.16 -19.41 3.77
C ILE A 242 6.80 -18.27 4.57
N ASN A 243 8.13 -18.29 4.67
CA ASN A 243 8.90 -17.31 5.42
C ASN A 243 9.46 -16.27 4.46
N TYR A 244 9.28 -15.00 4.78
CA TYR A 244 9.92 -13.92 4.07
C TYR A 244 11.02 -13.29 4.93
N ILE A 245 12.17 -13.03 4.33
CA ILE A 245 13.14 -12.08 4.85
C ILE A 245 13.30 -11.00 3.79
N SER A 246 12.89 -9.80 4.13
CA SER A 246 12.93 -8.65 3.23
C SER A 246 13.84 -7.57 3.80
N LEU A 247 14.81 -7.13 3.00
CA LEU A 247 15.83 -6.16 3.37
C LEU A 247 15.77 -4.98 2.40
N GLY A 248 15.02 -3.94 2.77
CA GLY A 248 14.97 -2.68 2.03
C GLY A 248 16.03 -1.72 2.55
N ASN A 249 16.92 -1.26 1.68
CA ASN A 249 17.99 -0.34 1.99
C ASN A 249 17.87 0.90 1.12
N ARG A 250 17.93 2.09 1.71
CA ARG A 250 17.92 3.36 1.00
C ARG A 250 19.12 4.17 1.41
N PHE A 251 19.80 4.73 0.42
CA PHE A 251 20.99 5.56 0.58
C PHE A 251 20.78 6.93 -0.04
N HIS A 252 21.12 7.97 0.71
CA HIS A 252 21.06 9.36 0.25
C HIS A 252 22.48 9.87 -0.02
N PHE A 253 22.77 10.23 -1.25
CA PHE A 253 24.04 10.85 -1.65
C PHE A 253 23.81 12.34 -1.86
N GLY A 254 23.97 13.10 -0.77
CA GLY A 254 23.54 14.49 -0.69
C GLY A 254 22.01 14.62 -0.79
N GLU A 255 21.56 15.78 -1.29
CA GLU A 255 20.12 16.11 -1.38
C GLU A 255 19.48 15.65 -2.72
N LYS A 256 20.30 15.23 -3.69
CA LYS A 256 19.83 15.05 -5.07
C LYS A 256 19.78 13.61 -5.54
N VAL A 257 20.56 12.71 -4.94
CA VAL A 257 20.65 11.33 -5.40
C VAL A 257 20.21 10.37 -4.31
N GLN A 258 19.30 9.46 -4.65
CA GLN A 258 18.83 8.39 -3.78
C GLN A 258 19.00 7.06 -4.50
N LEU A 259 19.51 6.06 -3.78
CA LEU A 259 19.58 4.68 -4.22
C LEU A 259 18.75 3.82 -3.28
N GLU A 260 17.85 3.01 -3.83
CA GLU A 260 17.07 2.01 -3.13
C GLU A 260 17.47 0.62 -3.61
N LEU A 261 17.66 -0.30 -2.67
CA LEU A 261 18.01 -1.69 -2.93
C LEU A 261 17.18 -2.59 -2.02
N ASP A 262 16.27 -3.34 -2.62
CA ASP A 262 15.44 -4.32 -1.95
C ASP A 262 15.92 -5.72 -2.31
N PHE A 263 16.06 -6.54 -1.29
CA PHE A 263 16.24 -7.97 -1.43
C PHE A 263 15.17 -8.69 -0.61
N MET A 264 14.42 -9.57 -1.24
CA MET A 264 13.39 -10.38 -0.58
C MET A 264 13.65 -11.84 -0.90
N ASN A 265 13.91 -12.64 0.13
CA ASN A 265 14.02 -14.09 0.02
C ASN A 265 12.78 -14.74 0.64
N ARG A 266 12.21 -15.72 -0.06
CA ARG A 266 11.03 -16.47 0.34
C ARG A 266 11.39 -17.95 0.45
N ALA A 267 10.88 -18.63 1.49
CA ALA A 267 11.15 -20.05 1.68
C ALA A 267 9.98 -20.73 2.40
N ALA A 268 9.43 -21.76 1.80
CA ALA A 268 8.50 -22.66 2.47
C ALA A 268 9.25 -23.59 3.45
N SER A 269 8.54 -24.22 4.35
CA SER A 269 9.10 -25.25 5.25
C SER A 269 9.84 -26.30 4.44
N HIS A 270 11.02 -26.70 4.90
CA HIS A 270 11.93 -27.67 4.25
C HIS A 270 12.59 -27.21 2.95
N GLN A 271 12.38 -25.96 2.53
CA GLN A 271 13.08 -25.40 1.38
C GLN A 271 14.43 -24.83 1.77
N ALA A 272 15.44 -24.96 0.86
CA ALA A 272 16.71 -24.25 1.02
C ALA A 272 16.43 -22.74 1.00
N PHE A 273 16.87 -22.06 2.06
CA PHE A 273 16.44 -20.71 2.36
C PHE A 273 16.91 -19.68 1.33
N PHE A 274 18.08 -19.83 0.72
CA PHE A 274 18.71 -18.75 -0.02
C PHE A 274 18.63 -18.92 -1.55
N GLY A 275 18.11 -17.90 -2.24
CA GLY A 275 18.28 -17.72 -3.69
C GLY A 275 17.44 -18.60 -4.60
N LYS A 276 16.57 -19.49 -4.06
CA LYS A 276 15.69 -20.31 -4.89
C LYS A 276 14.36 -19.63 -5.21
N ASP A 277 13.90 -18.80 -4.30
CA ASP A 277 12.71 -17.97 -4.45
C ASP A 277 13.03 -16.60 -3.89
N CYS A 278 13.29 -15.64 -4.76
CA CYS A 278 13.68 -14.30 -4.35
C CYS A 278 13.33 -13.23 -5.37
N SER A 279 13.22 -11.99 -4.88
CA SER A 279 13.14 -10.77 -5.68
C SER A 279 14.26 -9.83 -5.28
N VAL A 280 14.88 -9.20 -6.27
CA VAL A 280 15.86 -8.12 -6.10
C VAL A 280 15.35 -6.92 -6.88
N VAL A 281 15.20 -5.78 -6.21
CA VAL A 281 14.77 -4.53 -6.85
C VAL A 281 15.76 -3.43 -6.54
N GLY A 282 16.23 -2.72 -7.54
CA GLY A 282 17.09 -1.56 -7.40
C GLY A 282 16.48 -0.35 -8.11
N GLN A 283 16.49 0.81 -7.44
CA GLN A 283 16.08 2.07 -8.05
C GLN A 283 17.08 3.17 -7.69
N VAL A 284 17.50 3.92 -8.69
CA VAL A 284 18.23 5.17 -8.49
C VAL A 284 17.34 6.33 -8.93
N SER A 285 17.29 7.36 -8.11
CA SER A 285 16.56 8.61 -8.39
C SER A 285 17.53 9.79 -8.31
N TYR A 286 17.41 10.71 -9.26
CA TYR A 286 18.18 11.94 -9.32
C TYR A 286 17.26 13.14 -9.48
N GLN A 287 17.32 14.07 -8.55
CA GLN A 287 16.53 15.30 -8.54
C GLN A 287 17.43 16.53 -8.86
N PRO A 288 17.68 16.82 -10.15
CA PRO A 288 18.53 17.95 -10.54
C PRO A 288 17.99 19.30 -10.07
N THR A 289 16.67 19.44 -10.02
CA THR A 289 15.95 20.62 -9.55
C THR A 289 14.75 20.21 -8.67
N GLU A 290 14.17 21.16 -7.94
CA GLU A 290 12.95 20.91 -7.15
C GLU A 290 11.75 20.42 -8.00
N LYS A 291 11.78 20.73 -9.32
CA LYS A 291 10.68 20.42 -10.24
C LYS A 291 10.88 19.17 -11.07
N VAL A 292 12.07 18.59 -11.11
CA VAL A 292 12.38 17.45 -11.98
C VAL A 292 12.98 16.32 -11.16
N ASN A 293 12.45 15.14 -11.33
CA ASN A 293 13.04 13.90 -10.84
C ASN A 293 13.23 12.94 -12.03
N VAL A 294 14.40 12.33 -12.13
CA VAL A 294 14.71 11.29 -13.12
C VAL A 294 15.03 10.01 -12.34
N PHE A 295 14.52 8.88 -12.79
CA PHE A 295 14.76 7.62 -12.12
C PHE A 295 15.03 6.49 -13.10
N ALA A 296 15.79 5.50 -12.65
CA ALA A 296 15.96 4.22 -13.32
C ALA A 296 15.73 3.11 -12.30
N LYS A 297 15.08 2.03 -12.72
CA LYS A 297 14.71 0.90 -11.88
C LYS A 297 14.97 -0.41 -12.60
N ALA A 298 15.43 -1.41 -11.86
CA ALA A 298 15.54 -2.78 -12.31
C ALA A 298 14.97 -3.72 -11.26
N SER A 299 14.28 -4.77 -11.69
CA SER A 299 13.87 -5.89 -10.84
C SER A 299 14.31 -7.21 -11.47
N TYR A 300 14.71 -8.15 -10.64
CA TYR A 300 14.96 -9.54 -10.99
C TYR A 300 14.22 -10.43 -10.01
N GLU A 301 13.47 -11.38 -10.55
CA GLU A 301 12.63 -12.28 -9.79
C GLU A 301 12.83 -13.71 -10.26
N VAL A 302 13.02 -14.61 -9.32
CA VAL A 302 13.21 -16.03 -9.59
C VAL A 302 12.49 -16.86 -8.55
N ASN A 303 11.77 -17.89 -9.02
CA ASN A 303 11.26 -18.95 -8.16
C ASN A 303 11.60 -20.31 -8.81
N LYS A 304 12.54 -21.04 -8.20
CA LYS A 304 12.96 -22.40 -8.52
C LYS A 304 12.80 -23.30 -7.30
N SER A 305 11.75 -23.04 -6.50
CA SER A 305 11.52 -23.76 -5.26
C SER A 305 10.95 -25.16 -5.45
N GLY A 306 10.30 -25.43 -6.58
CA GLY A 306 9.58 -26.67 -6.83
C GLY A 306 8.31 -26.80 -5.97
N THR A 307 7.76 -25.68 -5.44
CA THR A 307 6.57 -25.67 -4.61
C THR A 307 5.57 -24.61 -5.08
N ASP A 308 4.30 -24.77 -4.72
CA ASP A 308 3.22 -23.83 -4.97
C ASP A 308 2.96 -22.86 -3.80
N ALA A 309 3.94 -22.72 -2.90
CA ALA A 309 3.80 -21.92 -1.69
C ALA A 309 3.74 -20.41 -1.97
N ASP A 310 4.53 -19.93 -2.94
CA ASP A 310 4.51 -18.53 -3.35
C ASP A 310 3.52 -18.32 -4.50
N VAL A 311 2.47 -17.55 -4.24
CA VAL A 311 1.47 -17.19 -5.26
C VAL A 311 1.79 -15.86 -5.93
N ALA A 312 2.70 -15.08 -5.39
CA ALA A 312 3.09 -13.79 -5.96
C ALA A 312 4.11 -13.97 -7.10
N VAL A 313 5.10 -14.86 -6.90
CA VAL A 313 6.05 -15.29 -7.93
C VAL A 313 6.01 -16.81 -8.01
N GLN A 314 5.34 -17.36 -9.00
CA GLN A 314 5.09 -18.79 -9.09
C GLN A 314 6.34 -19.59 -9.49
N ASP A 315 6.39 -20.86 -9.06
CA ASP A 315 7.51 -21.76 -9.38
C ASP A 315 7.77 -21.87 -10.88
N GLY A 316 9.04 -21.84 -11.26
CA GLY A 316 9.51 -21.83 -12.64
C GLY A 316 9.58 -20.43 -13.28
N THR A 317 9.23 -19.38 -12.55
CA THR A 317 9.40 -17.97 -12.99
C THR A 317 10.87 -17.58 -12.88
N GLU A 318 11.39 -16.91 -13.91
CA GLU A 318 12.66 -16.18 -13.92
C GLU A 318 12.52 -14.98 -14.82
N LEU A 319 12.32 -13.80 -14.24
CA LEU A 319 11.91 -12.59 -14.94
C LEU A 319 12.76 -11.40 -14.54
N THR A 320 13.16 -10.60 -15.52
CA THR A 320 13.85 -9.32 -15.33
C THR A 320 13.00 -8.20 -15.90
N ARG A 321 12.91 -7.09 -15.20
CA ARG A 321 12.34 -5.85 -15.72
C ARG A 321 13.31 -4.69 -15.48
N ILE A 322 13.54 -3.89 -16.52
CA ILE A 322 14.35 -2.67 -16.44
C ILE A 322 13.55 -1.49 -16.99
N GLY A 323 13.82 -0.30 -16.51
CA GLY A 323 13.16 0.88 -17.04
C GLY A 323 13.73 2.17 -16.47
N ALA A 324 13.32 3.28 -17.08
CA ALA A 324 13.66 4.61 -16.64
C ALA A 324 12.51 5.59 -16.91
N GLY A 325 12.46 6.66 -16.14
CA GLY A 325 11.41 7.65 -16.28
C GLY A 325 11.79 9.02 -15.75
N VAL A 326 10.90 9.95 -16.00
CA VAL A 326 11.00 11.33 -15.56
C VAL A 326 9.68 11.80 -14.97
N GLU A 327 9.77 12.59 -13.93
CA GLU A 327 8.66 13.28 -13.30
C GLU A 327 8.91 14.80 -13.35
N TYR A 328 7.88 15.54 -13.68
CA TYR A 328 7.87 17.00 -13.65
C TYR A 328 6.78 17.51 -12.73
N PHE A 329 7.15 18.37 -11.79
CA PHE A 329 6.28 18.98 -10.80
C PHE A 329 6.08 20.47 -11.14
N PRO A 330 4.98 20.84 -11.84
CA PRO A 330 4.75 22.22 -12.23
C PRO A 330 4.49 23.16 -11.03
N LEU A 331 3.94 22.60 -9.94
CA LEU A 331 3.58 23.34 -8.73
C LEU A 331 4.60 23.09 -7.60
N LYS A 332 4.82 24.09 -6.75
CA LYS A 332 5.74 23.98 -5.60
C LYS A 332 5.29 22.97 -4.56
N ASP A 333 3.99 22.81 -4.37
CA ASP A 333 3.39 21.85 -3.44
C ASP A 333 3.40 20.40 -3.95
N LYS A 334 3.89 20.19 -5.18
CA LYS A 334 3.97 18.86 -5.85
C LYS A 334 2.62 18.12 -5.96
N ASN A 335 1.51 18.82 -5.84
CA ASN A 335 0.17 18.23 -5.95
C ASN A 335 -0.19 17.83 -7.38
N VAL A 336 0.51 18.37 -8.38
CA VAL A 336 0.40 17.97 -9.79
C VAL A 336 1.75 17.44 -10.24
N ARG A 337 1.73 16.30 -10.91
CA ARG A 337 2.91 15.65 -11.46
C ARG A 337 2.61 15.15 -12.87
N VAL A 338 3.40 15.56 -13.84
CA VAL A 338 3.46 14.97 -15.17
C VAL A 338 4.59 13.95 -15.15
N HIS A 339 4.37 12.77 -15.70
CA HIS A 339 5.37 11.71 -15.74
C HIS A 339 5.43 11.03 -17.09
N GLY A 340 6.57 10.44 -17.38
CA GLY A 340 6.75 9.54 -18.50
C GLY A 340 7.80 8.50 -18.17
N TYR A 341 7.59 7.25 -18.62
CA TYR A 341 8.58 6.19 -18.45
C TYR A 341 8.56 5.19 -19.61
N TYR A 342 9.67 4.51 -19.76
CA TYR A 342 9.81 3.31 -20.56
C TYR A 342 10.25 2.16 -19.67
N SER A 343 9.72 0.97 -19.89
CA SER A 343 10.22 -0.26 -19.26
C SER A 343 10.18 -1.42 -20.24
N TYR A 344 11.08 -2.40 -19.99
CA TYR A 344 11.19 -3.63 -20.75
C TYR A 344 11.31 -4.80 -19.78
N ALA A 345 10.43 -5.80 -19.95
CA ALA A 345 10.45 -7.05 -19.19
C ALA A 345 10.84 -8.21 -20.12
N PHE A 346 11.64 -9.12 -19.62
CA PHE A 346 12.08 -10.32 -20.36
C PHE A 346 12.37 -11.47 -19.42
N GLY A 347 12.21 -12.69 -19.94
CA GLY A 347 12.35 -13.91 -19.20
C GLY A 347 11.05 -14.71 -19.16
N LYS A 348 10.96 -15.67 -18.24
CA LYS A 348 9.82 -16.57 -18.12
C LYS A 348 8.93 -16.21 -16.93
N ASN A 349 7.66 -16.01 -17.16
CA ASN A 349 6.64 -15.92 -16.12
C ASN A 349 5.71 -17.13 -16.23
N THR A 350 5.60 -17.91 -15.18
CA THR A 350 4.74 -19.11 -15.13
C THR A 350 3.37 -18.83 -14.54
N ASN A 351 3.16 -17.65 -13.97
CA ASN A 351 1.86 -17.24 -13.47
C ASN A 351 0.91 -16.95 -14.63
N PRO A 352 -0.17 -17.76 -14.86
CA PRO A 352 -1.11 -17.56 -15.96
C PRO A 352 -1.88 -16.24 -15.84
N ASN A 353 -1.95 -15.67 -14.64
CA ASN A 353 -2.57 -14.38 -14.35
C ASN A 353 -1.50 -13.29 -14.08
N GLY A 354 -0.24 -13.58 -14.37
CA GLY A 354 0.87 -12.66 -14.14
C GLY A 354 0.74 -11.40 -14.99
N THR A 355 1.20 -10.30 -14.43
CA THR A 355 1.13 -8.99 -15.09
C THR A 355 2.21 -8.83 -16.14
N LEU A 356 3.41 -9.37 -15.86
CA LEU A 356 4.58 -9.20 -16.73
C LEU A 356 4.77 -10.39 -17.67
N ARG A 357 5.16 -10.11 -18.91
CA ARG A 357 5.38 -11.12 -19.96
C ARG A 357 6.80 -11.00 -20.53
N ASP A 358 7.26 -12.09 -21.12
CA ASP A 358 8.53 -12.08 -21.84
C ASP A 358 8.47 -11.09 -23.02
N LYS A 359 9.57 -10.36 -23.21
CA LYS A 359 9.73 -9.34 -24.27
C LYS A 359 8.62 -8.26 -24.26
N GLU A 360 8.11 -7.94 -23.08
CA GLU A 360 7.14 -6.87 -22.93
C GLU A 360 7.81 -5.51 -22.82
N SER A 361 7.49 -4.60 -23.73
CA SER A 361 7.88 -3.19 -23.63
C SER A 361 6.66 -2.31 -23.31
N GLN A 362 6.87 -1.30 -22.49
CA GLN A 362 5.84 -0.37 -22.09
C GLN A 362 6.36 1.07 -22.12
N VAL A 363 5.67 1.93 -22.86
CA VAL A 363 5.80 3.38 -22.81
C VAL A 363 4.58 3.93 -22.11
N ASN A 364 4.77 4.83 -21.15
CA ASN A 364 3.68 5.46 -20.42
C ASN A 364 3.95 6.95 -20.26
N VAL A 365 2.92 7.76 -20.49
CA VAL A 365 2.92 9.19 -20.20
C VAL A 365 1.62 9.53 -19.49
N GLY A 366 1.69 10.27 -18.39
CA GLY A 366 0.50 10.55 -17.62
C GLY A 366 0.58 11.77 -16.72
N VAL A 367 -0.54 12.01 -16.07
CA VAL A 367 -0.70 13.08 -15.09
C VAL A 367 -1.28 12.51 -13.81
N THR A 368 -0.66 12.87 -12.70
CA THR A 368 -1.16 12.59 -11.35
C THR A 368 -1.51 13.92 -10.69
N TRP A 369 -2.63 13.95 -9.98
CA TRP A 369 -2.99 15.11 -9.17
C TRP A 369 -3.60 14.71 -7.83
N ARG A 370 -3.36 15.55 -6.83
CA ARG A 370 -3.91 15.42 -5.48
C ARG A 370 -4.62 16.71 -5.12
N VAL A 371 -5.89 16.58 -4.74
CA VAL A 371 -6.70 17.71 -4.30
C VAL A 371 -7.05 17.52 -2.84
N LYS A 372 -6.55 18.43 -2.00
CA LYS A 372 -6.98 18.50 -0.62
C LYS A 372 -8.34 19.21 -0.59
N VAL A 373 -9.38 18.47 -0.17
CA VAL A 373 -10.75 18.96 -0.16
C VAL A 373 -11.07 19.63 1.17
N LEU A 374 -10.56 19.10 2.30
CA LEU A 374 -10.75 19.61 3.66
C LEU A 374 -9.45 19.52 4.46
#